data_b61a91b4f58b1fb44290db2b748b3b53
#
_entry.id   b61a91b4f58b1fb44290db2b748b3b53
#
_cell.length_a   1.000
_cell.length_b   1.000
_cell.length_c   1.000
_cell.angle_alpha   90.00
_cell.angle_beta   90.00
_cell.angle_gamma   90.00
#
_symmetry.space_group_name_H-M   'P 1'
#
loop_
_entity.id
_entity.type
_entity.pdbx_description
1 polymer ?
#
loop_
_entity_poly.entity_id
_entity_poly.type
_entity_poly.pdbx_seq_one_letter_code
_entity_poly.pdbx_strand_id
1 'polypeptide(L)'
;MRAIMMTVYNIILFLAALLLFPFYAFKIALTGKYRRSIGPKLGFVGENRFEAMKGRPRIWVHAVSVGEVTAAAPIVAALRERFPKGCIVVSTTTETGRLMAERLISGADALIYYPLDIPFAVKKLIRLVRPDIFVPVETELWPNFLAACRASGVKVVMVNGRISPRSFRKYRLTRFFWKPVLERVDQVGVISRTDRERIVAMGLPPEKVHVQGNAKYDGLAATASVPLQRGIAARLRMDPAEKVWVVGSTHEGEEKIVLDVYRRLLETEPGLKLILVPRHIERRDRVIALIREAGFSDFITMSEINGGKIRDGERIVLIDVIGELFKAYSLAAVVYCGGSLVPKGGQNILEPAAWGKVVFYGPSMEDFQNEKALLEEAGAGICVTGGEDLFAGLSALLKDMENLRLRGEKGRDAVIANMGAAKRYAAMIARHLPVESPGARSGRKGSRGKGPKPPSPRSGGRG
;
A
#
# COMPACT_ATOMS: atom_id res chain seq x y z
N MET A 1 27.31 -23.78 9.46
CA MET A 1 26.33 -22.97 10.22
C MET A 1 25.14 -22.49 9.36
N ARG A 2 25.32 -21.76 8.23
CA ARG A 2 24.21 -21.28 7.38
C ARG A 2 23.32 -22.40 6.80
N ALA A 3 23.89 -23.51 6.35
CA ALA A 3 23.13 -24.65 5.81
C ALA A 3 22.29 -25.31 6.91
N ILE A 4 22.87 -25.56 8.07
CA ILE A 4 22.16 -26.15 9.23
C ILE A 4 20.96 -25.28 9.63
N MET A 5 21.14 -23.97 9.69
CA MET A 5 20.09 -23.03 10.05
C MET A 5 18.93 -23.06 9.04
N MET A 6 19.21 -23.13 7.74
CA MET A 6 18.18 -23.28 6.70
C MET A 6 17.47 -24.64 6.79
N THR A 7 18.21 -25.71 7.11
CA THR A 7 17.62 -27.04 7.33
C THR A 7 16.67 -27.01 8.53
N VAL A 8 17.09 -26.45 9.67
CA VAL A 8 16.23 -26.28 10.86
C VAL A 8 14.99 -25.46 10.54
N TYR A 9 15.16 -24.34 9.82
CA TYR A 9 14.03 -23.52 9.36
C TYR A 9 13.02 -24.34 8.52
N ASN A 10 13.53 -25.12 7.56
CA ASN A 10 12.67 -25.94 6.70
C ASN A 10 11.98 -27.08 7.47
N ILE A 11 12.66 -27.69 8.46
CA ILE A 11 12.04 -28.69 9.35
C ILE A 11 10.90 -28.04 10.15
N ILE A 12 11.13 -26.88 10.77
CA ILE A 12 10.10 -26.16 11.52
C ILE A 12 8.92 -25.78 10.60
N LEU A 13 9.21 -25.30 9.38
CA LEU A 13 8.19 -24.94 8.40
C LEU A 13 7.35 -26.16 7.99
N PHE A 14 8.00 -27.31 7.78
CA PHE A 14 7.33 -28.57 7.43
C PHE A 14 6.44 -29.06 8.58
N LEU A 15 6.96 -29.08 9.82
CA LEU A 15 6.18 -29.48 11.00
C LEU A 15 5.00 -28.55 11.24
N ALA A 16 5.19 -27.23 11.09
CA ALA A 16 4.11 -26.25 11.18
C ALA A 16 3.06 -26.46 10.09
N ALA A 17 3.49 -26.74 8.85
CA ALA A 17 2.57 -27.05 7.76
C ALA A 17 1.76 -28.32 8.03
N LEU A 18 2.39 -29.37 8.53
CA LEU A 18 1.74 -30.64 8.88
C LEU A 18 0.70 -30.44 10.00
N LEU A 19 1.07 -29.68 11.04
CA LEU A 19 0.18 -29.38 12.17
C LEU A 19 -1.02 -28.53 11.77
N LEU A 20 -0.81 -27.54 10.92
CA LEU A 20 -1.84 -26.58 10.49
C LEU A 20 -2.70 -27.11 9.31
N PHE A 21 -2.21 -28.10 8.58
CA PHE A 21 -2.87 -28.62 7.39
C PHE A 21 -4.31 -29.10 7.66
N PRO A 22 -4.60 -29.91 8.70
CA PRO A 22 -5.97 -30.37 8.97
C PRO A 22 -6.93 -29.21 9.23
N PHE A 23 -6.48 -28.20 10.00
CA PHE A 23 -7.27 -27.02 10.32
C PHE A 23 -7.61 -26.22 9.06
N TYR A 24 -6.60 -25.95 8.21
CA TYR A 24 -6.81 -25.19 6.98
C TYR A 24 -7.60 -25.97 5.94
N ALA A 25 -7.39 -27.29 5.82
CA ALA A 25 -8.17 -28.15 4.94
C ALA A 25 -9.66 -28.12 5.32
N PHE A 26 -9.97 -28.28 6.61
CA PHE A 26 -11.33 -28.20 7.13
C PHE A 26 -11.95 -26.80 6.90
N LYS A 27 -11.18 -25.74 7.20
CA LYS A 27 -11.63 -24.35 6.96
C LYS A 27 -11.92 -24.08 5.48
N ILE A 28 -11.08 -24.55 4.57
CA ILE A 28 -11.28 -24.42 3.11
C ILE A 28 -12.51 -25.17 2.66
N ALA A 29 -12.73 -26.39 3.19
CA ALA A 29 -13.88 -27.20 2.86
C ALA A 29 -15.20 -26.54 3.29
N LEU A 30 -15.24 -25.98 4.52
CA LEU A 30 -16.44 -25.36 5.08
C LEU A 30 -16.73 -23.96 4.52
N THR A 31 -15.71 -23.13 4.36
CA THR A 31 -15.92 -21.70 4.04
C THR A 31 -15.67 -21.34 2.59
N GLY A 32 -15.07 -22.25 1.81
CA GLY A 32 -14.62 -21.97 0.45
C GLY A 32 -13.47 -20.94 0.36
N LYS A 33 -13.09 -20.31 1.49
CA LYS A 33 -11.98 -19.33 1.55
C LYS A 33 -10.67 -19.99 1.18
N TYR A 34 -9.79 -19.24 0.52
CA TYR A 34 -8.46 -19.69 0.06
C TYR A 34 -8.45 -20.74 -1.06
N ARG A 35 -9.59 -21.26 -1.51
CA ARG A 35 -9.66 -22.31 -2.54
C ARG A 35 -9.00 -21.88 -3.85
N ARG A 36 -9.12 -20.59 -4.21
CA ARG A 36 -8.52 -20.02 -5.43
C ARG A 36 -7.04 -19.67 -5.28
N SER A 37 -6.57 -19.48 -4.06
CA SER A 37 -5.18 -18.98 -3.80
C SER A 37 -4.21 -20.07 -3.40
N ILE A 38 -4.67 -21.21 -2.82
CA ILE A 38 -3.77 -22.22 -2.26
C ILE A 38 -2.95 -22.96 -3.34
N GLY A 39 -3.58 -23.36 -4.45
CA GLY A 39 -2.89 -24.01 -5.56
C GLY A 39 -1.76 -23.14 -6.13
N PRO A 40 -2.04 -21.90 -6.55
CA PRO A 40 -1.00 -20.98 -7.01
C PRO A 40 0.12 -20.73 -5.99
N LYS A 41 -0.18 -20.64 -4.69
CA LYS A 41 0.84 -20.48 -3.63
C LYS A 41 1.73 -21.72 -3.46
N LEU A 42 1.24 -22.89 -3.80
CA LEU A 42 2.02 -24.13 -3.86
C LEU A 42 2.76 -24.31 -5.19
N GLY A 43 2.68 -23.32 -6.10
CA GLY A 43 3.34 -23.37 -7.40
C GLY A 43 2.54 -24.08 -8.50
N PHE A 44 1.27 -24.40 -8.24
CA PHE A 44 0.35 -24.94 -9.29
C PHE A 44 -0.25 -23.78 -10.08
N VAL A 45 0.53 -23.24 -11.01
CA VAL A 45 0.16 -22.16 -11.95
C VAL A 45 0.29 -22.66 -13.38
N GLY A 46 -0.65 -22.24 -14.23
CA GLY A 46 -0.57 -22.57 -15.67
C GLY A 46 0.67 -21.90 -16.29
N GLU A 47 1.53 -22.70 -16.91
CA GLU A 47 2.82 -22.24 -17.47
C GLU A 47 2.63 -21.25 -18.62
N ASN A 48 1.60 -21.44 -19.44
CA ASN A 48 1.26 -20.58 -20.59
C ASN A 48 1.07 -19.09 -20.21
N ARG A 49 0.68 -18.82 -18.95
CA ARG A 49 0.52 -17.45 -18.45
C ARG A 49 1.84 -16.67 -18.43
N PHE A 50 2.96 -17.37 -18.22
CA PHE A 50 4.29 -16.78 -18.12
C PHE A 50 5.01 -16.70 -19.46
N GLU A 51 4.67 -17.58 -20.41
CA GLU A 51 5.21 -17.56 -21.77
C GLU A 51 4.78 -16.32 -22.55
N ALA A 52 3.58 -15.83 -22.30
CA ALA A 52 3.05 -14.60 -22.90
C ALA A 52 3.72 -13.32 -22.38
N MET A 53 4.42 -13.36 -21.23
CA MET A 53 5.09 -12.20 -20.66
C MET A 53 6.37 -11.90 -21.41
N LYS A 54 6.31 -10.91 -22.31
CA LYS A 54 7.45 -10.40 -23.09
C LYS A 54 8.02 -9.15 -22.42
N GLY A 55 9.29 -8.84 -22.70
CA GLY A 55 9.94 -7.63 -22.21
C GLY A 55 11.05 -7.90 -21.19
N ARG A 56 12.02 -6.98 -21.21
CA ARG A 56 13.15 -6.91 -20.28
C ARG A 56 13.42 -5.44 -19.92
N PRO A 57 13.88 -5.14 -18.70
CA PRO A 57 14.12 -6.07 -17.59
C PRO A 57 12.81 -6.64 -17.05
N ARG A 58 12.90 -7.83 -16.41
CA ARG A 58 11.75 -8.44 -15.74
C ARG A 58 11.81 -8.17 -14.24
N ILE A 59 10.90 -7.34 -13.77
CA ILE A 59 10.86 -6.84 -12.39
C ILE A 59 9.73 -7.54 -11.65
N TRP A 60 10.04 -8.24 -10.55
CA TRP A 60 9.02 -8.87 -9.71
C TRP A 60 8.83 -8.08 -8.41
N VAL A 61 7.73 -7.37 -8.29
CA VAL A 61 7.34 -6.62 -7.09
C VAL A 61 6.43 -7.49 -6.21
N HIS A 62 6.71 -7.54 -4.91
CA HIS A 62 5.91 -8.31 -3.96
C HIS A 62 5.35 -7.42 -2.85
N ALA A 63 4.02 -7.47 -2.66
CA ALA A 63 3.28 -6.76 -1.62
C ALA A 63 2.25 -7.71 -0.98
N VAL A 64 2.35 -7.99 0.31
CA VAL A 64 1.54 -9.01 0.99
C VAL A 64 0.09 -8.59 1.19
N SER A 65 -0.11 -7.38 1.69
CA SER A 65 -1.38 -6.87 2.22
C SER A 65 -1.88 -5.63 1.48
N VAL A 66 -3.10 -5.19 1.80
CA VAL A 66 -3.69 -3.94 1.28
C VAL A 66 -2.76 -2.74 1.51
N GLY A 67 -2.20 -2.62 2.72
CA GLY A 67 -1.31 -1.49 3.05
C GLY A 67 -0.01 -1.46 2.24
N GLU A 68 0.56 -2.64 1.95
CA GLU A 68 1.75 -2.76 1.11
C GLU A 68 1.44 -2.53 -0.36
N VAL A 69 0.28 -2.98 -0.84
CA VAL A 69 -0.20 -2.70 -2.20
C VAL A 69 -0.36 -1.20 -2.43
N THR A 70 -0.85 -0.46 -1.44
CA THR A 70 -0.96 1.00 -1.51
C THR A 70 0.43 1.66 -1.66
N ALA A 71 1.46 1.14 -0.99
CA ALA A 71 2.83 1.61 -1.16
C ALA A 71 3.46 1.15 -2.49
N ALA A 72 3.11 -0.05 -2.97
CA ALA A 72 3.62 -0.63 -4.20
C ALA A 72 3.08 0.09 -5.46
N ALA A 73 1.83 0.54 -5.45
CA ALA A 73 1.18 1.12 -6.62
C ALA A 73 1.96 2.32 -7.22
N PRO A 74 2.35 3.35 -6.47
CA PRO A 74 3.17 4.45 -7.01
C PRO A 74 4.57 4.00 -7.44
N ILE A 75 5.16 3.00 -6.77
CA ILE A 75 6.46 2.44 -7.16
C ILE A 75 6.34 1.71 -8.51
N VAL A 76 5.30 0.90 -8.71
CA VAL A 76 5.03 0.23 -9.99
C VAL A 76 4.79 1.23 -11.10
N ALA A 77 4.05 2.31 -10.85
CA ALA A 77 3.85 3.38 -11.83
C ALA A 77 5.18 4.04 -12.22
N ALA A 78 6.04 4.37 -11.25
CA ALA A 78 7.37 4.93 -11.51
C ALA A 78 8.31 3.94 -12.25
N LEU A 79 8.19 2.65 -11.97
CA LEU A 79 8.92 1.61 -12.69
C LEU A 79 8.40 1.47 -14.14
N ARG A 80 7.10 1.55 -14.37
CA ARG A 80 6.51 1.50 -15.72
C ARG A 80 6.93 2.72 -16.56
N GLU A 81 6.94 3.91 -15.95
CA GLU A 81 7.45 5.13 -16.58
C GLU A 81 8.92 4.96 -17.02
N ARG A 82 9.75 4.38 -16.12
CA ARG A 82 11.18 4.19 -16.38
C ARG A 82 11.51 3.03 -17.31
N PHE A 83 10.72 1.97 -17.29
CA PHE A 83 10.90 0.76 -18.10
C PHE A 83 9.62 0.46 -18.91
N PRO A 84 9.29 1.29 -19.92
CA PRO A 84 8.04 1.14 -20.68
C PRO A 84 7.94 -0.19 -21.42
N LYS A 85 9.08 -0.79 -21.80
CA LYS A 85 9.18 -2.10 -22.46
C LYS A 85 9.52 -3.25 -21.51
N GLY A 86 9.74 -2.95 -20.23
CA GLY A 86 10.01 -3.95 -19.19
C GLY A 86 8.77 -4.79 -18.87
N CYS A 87 8.99 -5.97 -18.30
CA CYS A 87 7.92 -6.81 -17.78
C CYS A 87 7.84 -6.65 -16.27
N ILE A 88 6.73 -6.14 -15.76
CA ILE A 88 6.48 -5.95 -14.33
C ILE A 88 5.48 -6.98 -13.84
N VAL A 89 5.93 -7.87 -12.98
CA VAL A 89 5.09 -8.87 -12.30
C VAL A 89 4.84 -8.42 -10.87
N VAL A 90 3.57 -8.38 -10.46
CA VAL A 90 3.21 -8.06 -9.08
C VAL A 90 2.63 -9.28 -8.40
N SER A 91 3.06 -9.57 -7.18
CA SER A 91 2.53 -10.66 -6.38
C SER A 91 1.96 -10.20 -5.05
N THR A 92 0.89 -10.87 -4.62
CA THR A 92 0.27 -10.65 -3.31
C THR A 92 0.10 -11.96 -2.56
N THR A 93 0.01 -11.89 -1.23
CA THR A 93 -0.23 -13.08 -0.41
C THR A 93 -1.71 -13.22 -0.04
N THR A 94 -2.41 -12.12 0.25
CA THR A 94 -3.81 -12.14 0.68
C THR A 94 -4.78 -11.94 -0.50
N GLU A 95 -5.99 -12.49 -0.39
CA GLU A 95 -7.04 -12.27 -1.40
C GLU A 95 -7.49 -10.80 -1.44
N THR A 96 -7.58 -10.15 -0.28
CA THR A 96 -7.88 -8.72 -0.18
C THR A 96 -6.77 -7.85 -0.80
N GLY A 97 -5.50 -8.21 -0.57
CA GLY A 97 -4.36 -7.58 -1.24
C GLY A 97 -4.42 -7.75 -2.75
N ARG A 98 -4.83 -8.93 -3.23
CA ARG A 98 -5.02 -9.21 -4.66
C ARG A 98 -6.08 -8.30 -5.29
N LEU A 99 -7.26 -8.21 -4.68
CA LEU A 99 -8.34 -7.33 -5.15
C LEU A 99 -7.92 -5.85 -5.16
N MET A 100 -7.15 -5.45 -4.14
CA MET A 100 -6.62 -4.09 -4.09
C MET A 100 -5.59 -3.84 -5.20
N ALA A 101 -4.70 -4.81 -5.47
CA ALA A 101 -3.72 -4.70 -6.56
C ALA A 101 -4.40 -4.59 -7.93
N GLU A 102 -5.47 -5.34 -8.17
CA GLU A 102 -6.28 -5.26 -9.40
C GLU A 102 -6.92 -3.87 -9.60
N ARG A 103 -7.24 -3.16 -8.50
CA ARG A 103 -7.82 -1.81 -8.53
C ARG A 103 -6.79 -0.70 -8.69
N LEU A 104 -5.65 -0.82 -7.99
CA LEU A 104 -4.68 0.28 -7.86
C LEU A 104 -3.48 0.16 -8.81
N ILE A 105 -3.14 -1.04 -9.28
CA ILE A 105 -1.91 -1.27 -10.06
C ILE A 105 -2.26 -1.55 -11.51
N SER A 106 -2.32 -0.50 -12.31
CA SER A 106 -2.55 -0.59 -13.77
C SER A 106 -1.28 -0.88 -14.59
N GLY A 107 -0.10 -0.64 -14.01
CA GLY A 107 1.18 -0.77 -14.69
C GLY A 107 1.81 -2.18 -14.68
N ALA A 108 1.15 -3.19 -14.12
CA ALA A 108 1.65 -4.57 -14.07
C ALA A 108 1.24 -5.37 -15.30
N ASP A 109 2.18 -6.17 -15.84
CA ASP A 109 1.90 -7.11 -16.93
C ASP A 109 1.25 -8.41 -16.40
N ALA A 110 1.51 -8.75 -15.15
CA ALA A 110 0.86 -9.89 -14.49
C ALA A 110 0.69 -9.66 -12.99
N LEU A 111 -0.45 -10.13 -12.48
CA LEU A 111 -0.73 -10.27 -11.05
C LEU A 111 -0.73 -11.76 -10.70
N ILE A 112 0.05 -12.17 -9.70
CA ILE A 112 0.15 -13.56 -9.25
C ILE A 112 0.02 -13.66 -7.74
N TYR A 113 -0.21 -14.86 -7.22
CA TYR A 113 -0.02 -15.12 -5.81
C TYR A 113 1.44 -15.44 -5.51
N TYR A 114 1.96 -14.89 -4.42
CA TYR A 114 3.29 -15.22 -3.92
C TYR A 114 3.33 -16.67 -3.42
N PRO A 115 4.41 -17.43 -3.70
CA PRO A 115 4.52 -18.79 -3.23
C PRO A 115 4.65 -18.85 -1.70
N LEU A 116 4.16 -19.92 -1.10
CA LEU A 116 4.59 -20.27 0.24
C LEU A 116 6.11 -20.47 0.23
N ASP A 117 6.78 -20.13 1.34
CA ASP A 117 8.26 -20.18 1.41
C ASP A 117 8.81 -21.62 1.46
N ILE A 118 8.19 -22.51 0.69
CA ILE A 118 8.58 -23.92 0.53
C ILE A 118 9.54 -24.01 -0.65
N PRO A 119 10.71 -24.67 -0.49
CA PRO A 119 11.77 -24.69 -1.53
C PRO A 119 11.29 -25.09 -2.92
N PHE A 120 10.39 -26.06 -3.03
CA PHE A 120 9.82 -26.50 -4.32
C PHE A 120 8.99 -25.40 -4.99
N ALA A 121 8.01 -24.82 -4.27
CA ALA A 121 7.12 -23.79 -4.80
C ALA A 121 7.90 -22.54 -5.23
N VAL A 122 8.85 -22.11 -4.38
CA VAL A 122 9.72 -20.97 -4.62
C VAL A 122 10.56 -21.16 -5.89
N LYS A 123 11.30 -22.29 -5.97
CA LYS A 123 12.15 -22.59 -7.14
C LYS A 123 11.35 -22.68 -8.44
N LYS A 124 10.13 -23.27 -8.37
CA LYS A 124 9.24 -23.38 -9.52
C LYS A 124 8.81 -21.99 -10.01
N LEU A 125 8.34 -21.11 -9.13
CA LEU A 125 7.90 -19.78 -9.53
C LEU A 125 9.05 -18.90 -10.04
N ILE A 126 10.21 -18.92 -9.38
CA ILE A 126 11.39 -18.18 -9.89
C ILE A 126 11.77 -18.65 -11.31
N ARG A 127 11.70 -19.96 -11.57
CA ARG A 127 11.98 -20.53 -12.92
C ARG A 127 10.94 -20.09 -13.95
N LEU A 128 9.66 -20.00 -13.57
CA LEU A 128 8.58 -19.57 -14.46
C LEU A 128 8.62 -18.06 -14.72
N VAL A 129 8.76 -17.25 -13.68
CA VAL A 129 8.81 -15.78 -13.79
C VAL A 129 10.13 -15.32 -14.42
N ARG A 130 11.25 -15.96 -14.12
CA ARG A 130 12.61 -15.58 -14.55
C ARG A 130 12.91 -14.10 -14.33
N PRO A 131 12.78 -13.59 -13.10
CA PRO A 131 13.01 -12.18 -12.83
C PRO A 131 14.50 -11.84 -12.93
N ASP A 132 14.80 -10.62 -13.37
CA ASP A 132 16.14 -10.04 -13.27
C ASP A 132 16.34 -9.43 -11.85
N ILE A 133 15.25 -8.96 -11.27
CA ILE A 133 15.23 -8.36 -9.94
C ILE A 133 13.93 -8.69 -9.20
N PHE A 134 14.04 -8.94 -7.89
CA PHE A 134 12.96 -9.11 -6.95
C PHE A 134 12.89 -7.90 -6.01
N VAL A 135 11.70 -7.31 -5.87
CA VAL A 135 11.45 -6.08 -5.13
C VAL A 135 10.39 -6.34 -4.06
N PRO A 136 10.78 -6.81 -2.86
CA PRO A 136 9.86 -6.89 -1.73
C PRO A 136 9.53 -5.49 -1.20
N VAL A 137 8.25 -5.24 -0.96
CA VAL A 137 7.74 -4.00 -0.36
C VAL A 137 7.59 -4.19 1.14
N GLU A 138 8.03 -3.22 1.91
CA GLU A 138 8.15 -3.26 3.36
C GLU A 138 9.13 -4.37 3.84
N THR A 139 8.87 -5.01 5.00
CA THR A 139 9.86 -5.96 5.57
C THR A 139 9.45 -7.41 5.32
N GLU A 140 9.45 -7.82 4.06
CA GLU A 140 9.09 -9.17 3.64
C GLU A 140 10.35 -10.04 3.46
N LEU A 141 10.77 -10.67 4.57
CA LEU A 141 11.98 -11.50 4.65
C LEU A 141 11.63 -12.99 4.60
N TRP A 142 11.63 -13.58 3.41
CA TRP A 142 11.34 -14.98 3.16
C TRP A 142 12.62 -15.78 2.90
N PRO A 143 13.13 -16.56 3.89
CA PRO A 143 14.47 -17.14 3.82
C PRO A 143 14.75 -18.05 2.63
N ASN A 144 13.81 -18.94 2.25
CA ASN A 144 13.96 -19.80 1.09
C ASN A 144 13.88 -19.03 -0.23
N PHE A 145 12.97 -18.03 -0.30
CA PHE A 145 12.82 -17.22 -1.49
C PHE A 145 14.09 -16.39 -1.77
N LEU A 146 14.62 -15.72 -0.75
CA LEU A 146 15.85 -14.95 -0.86
C LEU A 146 17.06 -15.83 -1.16
N ALA A 147 17.11 -17.06 -0.63
CA ALA A 147 18.14 -18.04 -0.97
C ALA A 147 18.04 -18.47 -2.43
N ALA A 148 16.85 -18.70 -2.94
CA ALA A 148 16.61 -19.09 -4.32
C ALA A 148 16.88 -17.96 -5.31
N CYS A 149 16.55 -16.71 -4.97
CA CYS A 149 16.94 -15.53 -5.75
C CYS A 149 18.45 -15.47 -5.92
N ARG A 150 19.21 -15.55 -4.82
CA ARG A 150 20.67 -15.53 -4.89
C ARG A 150 21.25 -16.68 -5.73
N ALA A 151 20.71 -17.90 -5.56
CA ALA A 151 21.14 -19.06 -6.34
C ALA A 151 20.84 -18.94 -7.84
N SER A 152 19.85 -18.16 -8.22
CA SER A 152 19.44 -17.91 -9.61
C SER A 152 20.01 -16.60 -10.19
N GLY A 153 20.88 -15.90 -9.47
CA GLY A 153 21.45 -14.61 -9.89
C GLY A 153 20.47 -13.45 -9.91
N VAL A 154 19.29 -13.62 -9.30
CA VAL A 154 18.25 -12.58 -9.19
C VAL A 154 18.67 -11.55 -8.14
N LYS A 155 18.70 -10.28 -8.52
CA LYS A 155 18.95 -9.18 -7.58
C LYS A 155 17.78 -8.99 -6.63
N VAL A 156 18.04 -8.57 -5.39
CA VAL A 156 17.00 -8.30 -4.39
C VAL A 156 17.16 -6.88 -3.86
N VAL A 157 16.15 -6.04 -4.12
CA VAL A 157 16.12 -4.65 -3.66
C VAL A 157 14.83 -4.41 -2.88
N MET A 158 14.94 -4.31 -1.55
CA MET A 158 13.80 -4.02 -0.68
C MET A 158 13.45 -2.53 -0.75
N VAL A 159 12.16 -2.23 -0.85
CA VAL A 159 11.64 -0.85 -0.94
C VAL A 159 10.59 -0.58 0.13
N ASN A 160 10.41 0.68 0.49
CA ASN A 160 9.48 1.15 1.52
C ASN A 160 9.66 0.42 2.86
N GLY A 161 10.92 0.03 3.17
CA GLY A 161 11.26 -0.78 4.35
C GLY A 161 10.85 -0.09 5.66
N ARG A 162 10.10 -0.83 6.48
CA ARG A 162 9.59 -0.37 7.77
C ARG A 162 9.65 -1.49 8.78
N ILE A 163 10.12 -1.20 9.99
CA ILE A 163 10.14 -2.18 11.09
C ILE A 163 9.50 -1.59 12.34
N SER A 164 8.38 -2.16 12.78
CA SER A 164 7.72 -1.73 14.00
C SER A 164 8.61 -1.97 15.24
N PRO A 165 8.47 -1.18 16.32
CA PRO A 165 9.22 -1.38 17.56
C PRO A 165 9.08 -2.81 18.13
N ARG A 166 7.88 -3.37 18.03
CA ARG A 166 7.56 -4.75 18.49
C ARG A 166 8.30 -5.81 17.65
N SER A 167 8.29 -5.65 16.32
CA SER A 167 8.99 -6.57 15.42
C SER A 167 10.50 -6.45 15.58
N PHE A 168 11.02 -5.22 15.73
CA PHE A 168 12.45 -4.97 15.91
C PHE A 168 13.03 -5.71 17.14
N ARG A 169 12.32 -5.70 18.28
CA ARG A 169 12.76 -6.45 19.46
C ARG A 169 12.97 -7.94 19.16
N LYS A 170 12.03 -8.55 18.42
CA LYS A 170 12.11 -9.96 18.01
C LYS A 170 13.27 -10.20 17.04
N TYR A 171 13.41 -9.38 16.02
CA TYR A 171 14.49 -9.48 15.03
C TYR A 171 15.86 -9.31 15.68
N ARG A 172 16.01 -8.41 16.64
CA ARG A 172 17.25 -8.19 17.38
C ARG A 172 17.65 -9.41 18.20
N LEU A 173 16.70 -10.04 18.92
CA LEU A 173 16.95 -11.26 19.70
C LEU A 173 17.35 -12.44 18.80
N THR A 174 16.80 -12.52 17.60
CA THR A 174 17.08 -13.59 16.63
C THR A 174 18.02 -13.14 15.52
N ARG A 175 18.87 -12.13 15.78
CA ARG A 175 19.81 -11.54 14.79
C ARG A 175 20.72 -12.59 14.15
N PHE A 176 21.16 -13.61 14.91
CA PHE A 176 22.00 -14.68 14.40
C PHE A 176 21.35 -15.42 13.21
N PHE A 177 20.00 -15.50 13.19
CA PHE A 177 19.22 -16.08 12.09
C PHE A 177 19.01 -15.05 10.96
N TRP A 178 18.64 -13.81 11.30
CA TRP A 178 18.24 -12.81 10.30
C TRP A 178 19.42 -12.18 9.55
N LYS A 179 20.57 -12.02 10.19
CA LYS A 179 21.75 -11.45 9.53
C LYS A 179 22.13 -12.22 8.25
N PRO A 180 22.29 -13.54 8.23
CA PRO A 180 22.57 -14.28 6.99
C PRO A 180 21.44 -14.24 5.94
N VAL A 181 20.18 -14.00 6.36
CA VAL A 181 19.05 -13.81 5.45
C VAL A 181 19.14 -12.44 4.79
N LEU A 182 19.38 -11.38 5.57
CA LEU A 182 19.54 -10.01 5.10
C LEU A 182 20.76 -9.84 4.17
N GLU A 183 21.86 -10.57 4.40
CA GLU A 183 23.03 -10.53 3.51
C GLU A 183 22.74 -10.94 2.08
N ARG A 184 21.59 -11.60 1.81
CA ARG A 184 21.10 -11.93 0.47
C ARG A 184 20.40 -10.77 -0.23
N VAL A 185 20.12 -9.70 0.50
CA VAL A 185 19.54 -8.47 -0.05
C VAL A 185 20.66 -7.58 -0.56
N ASP A 186 20.55 -7.13 -1.81
CA ASP A 186 21.56 -6.28 -2.45
C ASP A 186 21.49 -4.85 -1.93
N GLN A 187 20.27 -4.31 -1.77
CA GLN A 187 20.04 -2.95 -1.27
C GLN A 187 18.68 -2.82 -0.58
N VAL A 188 18.57 -1.91 0.39
CA VAL A 188 17.34 -1.62 1.13
C VAL A 188 17.06 -0.12 1.12
N GLY A 189 15.90 0.27 0.65
CA GLY A 189 15.37 1.61 0.81
C GLY A 189 14.30 1.63 1.90
N VAL A 190 14.48 2.47 2.90
CA VAL A 190 13.60 2.59 4.08
C VAL A 190 12.84 3.91 4.10
N ILE A 191 11.76 3.96 4.87
CA ILE A 191 10.92 5.15 4.97
C ILE A 191 11.50 6.22 5.88
N SER A 192 12.26 5.86 6.93
CA SER A 192 12.77 6.80 7.94
C SER A 192 14.19 6.48 8.40
N ARG A 193 14.83 7.44 9.09
CA ARG A 193 16.12 7.25 9.76
C ARG A 193 16.05 6.16 10.83
N THR A 194 14.97 6.13 11.60
CA THR A 194 14.73 5.10 12.62
C THR A 194 14.66 3.69 12.03
N ASP A 195 14.02 3.52 10.86
CA ASP A 195 13.98 2.23 10.19
C ASP A 195 15.35 1.83 9.63
N ARG A 196 16.15 2.80 9.16
CA ARG A 196 17.54 2.57 8.78
C ARG A 196 18.36 2.04 9.95
N GLU A 197 18.29 2.69 11.10
CA GLU A 197 19.00 2.28 12.32
C GLU A 197 18.59 0.85 12.75
N ARG A 198 17.29 0.54 12.69
CA ARG A 198 16.79 -0.80 13.04
C ARG A 198 17.32 -1.88 12.09
N ILE A 199 17.30 -1.65 10.77
CA ILE A 199 17.80 -2.63 9.78
C ILE A 199 19.32 -2.81 9.91
N VAL A 200 20.07 -1.75 10.12
CA VAL A 200 21.52 -1.82 10.37
C VAL A 200 21.79 -2.60 11.66
N ALA A 201 21.01 -2.37 12.72
CA ALA A 201 21.14 -3.13 13.98
C ALA A 201 20.80 -4.62 13.83
N MET A 202 19.97 -5.00 12.85
CA MET A 202 19.72 -6.40 12.48
C MET A 202 20.91 -7.04 11.75
N GLY A 203 21.88 -6.27 11.28
CA GLY A 203 23.15 -6.75 10.74
C GLY A 203 23.37 -6.51 9.26
N LEU A 204 22.56 -5.69 8.59
CA LEU A 204 22.85 -5.25 7.23
C LEU A 204 23.88 -4.10 7.26
N PRO A 205 24.89 -4.12 6.37
CA PRO A 205 25.86 -3.03 6.27
C PRO A 205 25.20 -1.67 6.00
N PRO A 206 25.64 -0.58 6.67
CA PRO A 206 25.02 0.74 6.56
C PRO A 206 24.98 1.33 5.15
N GLU A 207 25.96 0.99 4.31
CA GLU A 207 26.07 1.42 2.91
C GLU A 207 25.03 0.79 1.99
N LYS A 208 24.38 -0.29 2.44
CA LYS A 208 23.26 -0.91 1.71
C LYS A 208 21.89 -0.35 2.08
N VAL A 209 21.80 0.51 3.12
CA VAL A 209 20.53 0.99 3.65
C VAL A 209 20.38 2.49 3.45
N HIS A 210 19.39 2.89 2.63
CA HIS A 210 19.17 4.29 2.26
C HIS A 210 17.78 4.75 2.67
N VAL A 211 17.68 5.95 3.23
CA VAL A 211 16.40 6.59 3.50
C VAL A 211 15.86 7.18 2.21
N GLN A 212 14.70 6.70 1.76
CA GLN A 212 14.06 7.11 0.50
C GLN A 212 12.69 7.77 0.72
N GLY A 213 12.14 7.69 1.93
CA GLY A 213 10.81 8.18 2.25
C GLY A 213 9.70 7.16 2.02
N ASN A 214 8.47 7.55 2.32
CA ASN A 214 7.31 6.66 2.26
C ASN A 214 6.55 6.85 0.94
N ALA A 215 6.53 5.81 0.10
CA ALA A 215 5.86 5.83 -1.20
C ALA A 215 4.33 5.99 -1.09
N LYS A 216 3.72 5.72 0.07
CA LYS A 216 2.29 5.97 0.30
C LYS A 216 1.92 7.45 0.10
N TYR A 217 2.83 8.38 0.35
CA TYR A 217 2.58 9.81 0.16
C TYR A 217 2.43 10.18 -1.32
N ASP A 218 3.18 9.52 -2.21
CA ASP A 218 3.14 9.78 -3.65
C ASP A 218 1.77 9.46 -4.26
N GLY A 219 1.11 8.40 -3.76
CA GLY A 219 -0.23 8.01 -4.22
C GLY A 219 -1.32 8.98 -3.76
N LEU A 220 -1.21 9.51 -2.53
CA LEU A 220 -2.25 10.34 -1.94
C LEU A 220 -2.40 11.69 -2.65
N ALA A 221 -1.31 12.42 -2.85
CA ALA A 221 -1.37 13.75 -3.46
C ALA A 221 -1.74 13.70 -4.96
N ALA A 222 -1.34 12.63 -5.66
CA ALA A 222 -1.76 12.42 -7.05
C ALA A 222 -3.27 12.14 -7.18
N THR A 223 -3.88 11.60 -6.13
CA THR A 223 -5.31 11.25 -6.10
C THR A 223 -6.19 12.46 -5.73
N ALA A 224 -5.69 13.40 -4.92
CA ALA A 224 -6.43 14.61 -4.52
C ALA A 224 -6.58 15.56 -5.72
N SER A 225 -7.74 15.55 -6.36
CA SER A 225 -8.01 16.31 -7.58
C SER A 225 -9.36 17.03 -7.55
N VAL A 226 -9.43 18.20 -8.21
CA VAL A 226 -10.65 19.00 -8.29
C VAL A 226 -11.84 18.22 -8.89
N PRO A 227 -11.68 17.42 -9.95
CA PRO A 227 -12.78 16.59 -10.45
C PRO A 227 -13.35 15.63 -9.43
N LEU A 228 -12.50 15.02 -8.58
CA LEU A 228 -12.93 14.10 -7.54
C LEU A 228 -13.75 14.82 -6.45
N GLN A 229 -13.30 16.01 -6.04
CA GLN A 229 -14.01 16.88 -5.11
C GLN A 229 -15.39 17.31 -5.67
N ARG A 230 -15.43 17.78 -6.93
CA ARG A 230 -16.69 18.18 -7.57
C ARG A 230 -17.67 17.01 -7.68
N GLY A 231 -17.18 15.82 -7.99
CA GLY A 231 -18.01 14.62 -8.10
C GLY A 231 -18.71 14.25 -6.80
N ILE A 232 -17.99 14.26 -5.66
CA ILE A 232 -18.61 13.96 -4.36
C ILE A 232 -19.49 15.11 -3.88
N ALA A 233 -19.11 16.38 -4.10
CA ALA A 233 -19.93 17.55 -3.75
C ALA A 233 -21.28 17.53 -4.47
N ALA A 234 -21.28 17.28 -5.80
CA ALA A 234 -22.49 17.15 -6.60
C ALA A 234 -23.38 16.00 -6.10
N ARG A 235 -22.79 14.83 -5.80
CA ARG A 235 -23.51 13.65 -5.35
C ARG A 235 -24.19 13.87 -3.99
N LEU A 236 -23.51 14.56 -3.07
CA LEU A 236 -24.04 14.91 -1.75
C LEU A 236 -24.84 16.23 -1.76
N ARG A 237 -24.94 16.92 -2.89
CA ARG A 237 -25.54 18.26 -3.01
C ARG A 237 -25.04 19.20 -1.92
N MET A 238 -23.72 19.19 -1.70
CA MET A 238 -23.06 20.09 -0.74
C MET A 238 -22.80 21.45 -1.40
N ASP A 239 -23.27 22.51 -0.76
CA ASP A 239 -22.94 23.87 -1.16
C ASP A 239 -21.48 24.17 -0.79
N PRO A 240 -20.67 24.79 -1.68
CA PRO A 240 -19.32 25.23 -1.35
C PRO A 240 -19.21 26.15 -0.13
N ALA A 241 -20.28 26.86 0.23
CA ALA A 241 -20.33 27.71 1.42
C ALA A 241 -20.63 26.95 2.71
N GLU A 242 -21.08 25.69 2.64
CA GLU A 242 -21.35 24.89 3.83
C GLU A 242 -20.05 24.57 4.59
N LYS A 243 -20.01 24.87 5.89
CA LYS A 243 -18.97 24.37 6.78
C LYS A 243 -19.24 22.89 7.05
N VAL A 244 -18.29 22.02 6.77
CA VAL A 244 -18.44 20.57 6.93
C VAL A 244 -17.38 20.03 7.89
N TRP A 245 -17.81 19.40 8.96
CA TRP A 245 -16.92 18.58 9.79
C TRP A 245 -16.98 17.14 9.30
N VAL A 246 -15.83 16.61 8.81
CA VAL A 246 -15.74 15.21 8.40
C VAL A 246 -15.09 14.40 9.51
N VAL A 247 -15.78 13.35 9.93
CA VAL A 247 -15.35 12.42 10.97
C VAL A 247 -15.14 11.06 10.32
N GLY A 248 -13.89 10.69 10.11
CA GLY A 248 -13.53 9.51 9.35
C GLY A 248 -13.04 8.34 10.20
N SER A 249 -13.38 7.13 9.79
CA SER A 249 -12.89 5.87 10.36
C SER A 249 -13.16 5.70 11.85
N THR A 250 -14.34 6.08 12.33
CA THR A 250 -14.70 5.93 13.74
C THR A 250 -14.83 4.47 14.17
N HIS A 251 -14.47 4.22 15.40
CA HIS A 251 -14.66 2.96 16.11
C HIS A 251 -15.67 3.10 17.24
N GLU A 252 -16.10 1.96 17.76
CA GLU A 252 -17.04 1.91 18.89
C GLU A 252 -16.55 2.74 20.08
N GLY A 253 -17.43 3.60 20.59
CA GLY A 253 -17.16 4.55 21.67
C GLY A 253 -16.87 5.97 21.17
N GLU A 254 -16.30 6.15 19.98
CA GLU A 254 -15.98 7.48 19.45
C GLU A 254 -17.18 8.20 18.89
N GLU A 255 -18.15 7.49 18.28
CA GLU A 255 -19.34 8.11 17.68
C GLU A 255 -20.17 8.88 18.71
N LYS A 256 -20.27 8.35 19.95
CA LYS A 256 -20.99 9.04 21.02
C LYS A 256 -20.33 10.36 21.41
N ILE A 257 -18.99 10.36 21.52
CA ILE A 257 -18.19 11.57 21.81
C ILE A 257 -18.38 12.60 20.69
N VAL A 258 -18.26 12.15 19.45
CA VAL A 258 -18.39 13.00 18.25
C VAL A 258 -19.79 13.64 18.17
N LEU A 259 -20.84 12.87 18.38
CA LEU A 259 -22.22 13.38 18.30
C LEU A 259 -22.53 14.36 19.43
N ASP A 260 -21.97 14.15 20.63
CA ASP A 260 -22.09 15.11 21.73
C ASP A 260 -21.36 16.42 21.44
N VAL A 261 -20.13 16.33 20.96
CA VAL A 261 -19.36 17.51 20.52
C VAL A 261 -20.08 18.24 19.39
N TYR A 262 -20.64 17.52 18.41
CA TYR A 262 -21.37 18.12 17.30
C TYR A 262 -22.59 18.87 17.76
N ARG A 263 -23.37 18.30 18.69
CA ARG A 263 -24.53 18.97 19.28
C ARG A 263 -24.17 20.31 19.93
N ARG A 264 -23.09 20.34 20.70
CA ARG A 264 -22.57 21.56 21.33
C ARG A 264 -22.04 22.58 20.31
N LEU A 265 -21.38 22.14 19.26
CA LEU A 265 -20.91 23.02 18.18
C LEU A 265 -22.07 23.71 17.47
N LEU A 266 -23.21 23.06 17.31
CA LEU A 266 -24.38 23.65 16.66
C LEU A 266 -24.96 24.85 17.43
N GLU A 267 -24.63 25.03 18.72
CA GLU A 267 -25.02 26.21 19.50
C GLU A 267 -24.30 27.48 19.00
N THR A 268 -23.07 27.34 18.50
CA THR A 268 -22.26 28.47 18.00
C THR A 268 -22.12 28.48 16.48
N GLU A 269 -22.25 27.32 15.82
CA GLU A 269 -22.15 27.11 14.38
C GLU A 269 -23.39 26.37 13.85
N PRO A 270 -24.59 27.00 13.84
CA PRO A 270 -25.87 26.32 13.55
C PRO A 270 -25.94 25.77 12.10
N GLY A 271 -25.10 26.29 11.18
CA GLY A 271 -24.98 25.83 9.80
C GLY A 271 -23.98 24.67 9.58
N LEU A 272 -23.27 24.25 10.64
CA LEU A 272 -22.27 23.19 10.51
C LEU A 272 -22.92 21.86 10.10
N LYS A 273 -22.35 21.23 9.07
CA LYS A 273 -22.75 19.89 8.60
C LYS A 273 -21.76 18.84 9.11
N LEU A 274 -22.26 17.63 9.35
CA LEU A 274 -21.44 16.49 9.77
C LEU A 274 -21.46 15.40 8.69
N ILE A 275 -20.29 14.97 8.25
CA ILE A 275 -20.13 13.70 7.51
C ILE A 275 -19.48 12.70 8.44
N LEU A 276 -20.21 11.63 8.77
CA LEU A 276 -19.76 10.57 9.67
C LEU A 276 -19.46 9.29 8.87
N VAL A 277 -18.26 8.72 9.03
CA VAL A 277 -17.80 7.56 8.27
C VAL A 277 -17.24 6.52 9.23
N PRO A 278 -17.99 5.49 9.62
CA PRO A 278 -17.50 4.43 10.49
C PRO A 278 -16.46 3.55 9.77
N ARG A 279 -15.46 3.06 10.51
CA ARG A 279 -14.42 2.16 9.97
C ARG A 279 -14.99 0.84 9.46
N HIS A 280 -16.02 0.34 10.10
CA HIS A 280 -16.69 -0.91 9.81
C HIS A 280 -18.14 -0.64 9.41
N ILE A 281 -18.45 -0.86 8.12
CA ILE A 281 -19.79 -0.60 7.57
C ILE A 281 -20.87 -1.52 8.18
N GLU A 282 -20.48 -2.67 8.70
CA GLU A 282 -21.36 -3.61 9.39
C GLU A 282 -21.99 -3.01 10.66
N ARG A 283 -21.39 -1.92 11.21
CA ARG A 283 -21.91 -1.16 12.36
C ARG A 283 -22.95 -0.11 11.98
N ARG A 284 -23.33 0.00 10.71
CA ARG A 284 -24.27 0.99 10.19
C ARG A 284 -25.50 1.18 11.08
N ASP A 285 -26.22 0.12 11.38
CA ASP A 285 -27.48 0.20 12.13
C ASP A 285 -27.25 0.68 13.57
N ARG A 286 -26.14 0.29 14.20
CA ARG A 286 -25.75 0.80 15.51
C ARG A 286 -25.41 2.29 15.47
N VAL A 287 -24.71 2.75 14.44
CA VAL A 287 -24.36 4.17 14.27
C VAL A 287 -25.63 5.01 14.03
N ILE A 288 -26.57 4.50 13.22
CA ILE A 288 -27.89 5.14 13.03
C ILE A 288 -28.65 5.26 14.36
N ALA A 289 -28.62 4.21 15.19
CA ALA A 289 -29.23 4.26 16.51
C ALA A 289 -28.58 5.36 17.38
N LEU A 290 -27.25 5.45 17.40
CA LEU A 290 -26.52 6.50 18.13
C LEU A 290 -26.86 7.92 17.64
N ILE A 291 -27.01 8.13 16.33
CA ILE A 291 -27.43 9.42 15.76
C ILE A 291 -28.81 9.82 16.30
N ARG A 292 -29.76 8.88 16.34
CA ARG A 292 -31.12 9.11 16.88
C ARG A 292 -31.12 9.31 18.40
N GLU A 293 -30.34 8.50 19.13
CA GLU A 293 -30.16 8.64 20.59
C GLU A 293 -29.58 10.03 20.96
N ALA A 294 -28.71 10.59 20.10
CA ALA A 294 -28.19 11.95 20.27
C ALA A 294 -29.18 13.07 19.90
N GLY A 295 -30.40 12.71 19.48
CA GLY A 295 -31.46 13.66 19.17
C GLY A 295 -31.51 14.14 17.72
N PHE A 296 -30.76 13.51 16.82
CA PHE A 296 -30.75 13.89 15.41
C PHE A 296 -31.67 12.98 14.59
N SER A 297 -32.73 13.58 14.01
CA SER A 297 -33.61 12.93 13.03
C SER A 297 -33.29 13.35 11.58
N ASP A 298 -32.56 14.45 11.43
CA ASP A 298 -32.21 15.10 10.16
C ASP A 298 -30.88 14.54 9.62
N PHE A 299 -30.92 13.30 9.06
CA PHE A 299 -29.77 12.65 8.48
C PHE A 299 -30.14 11.80 7.25
N ILE A 300 -29.17 11.56 6.39
CA ILE A 300 -29.26 10.68 5.21
C ILE A 300 -28.04 9.76 5.15
N THR A 301 -28.22 8.56 4.59
CA THR A 301 -27.10 7.63 4.39
C THR A 301 -26.64 7.63 2.93
N MET A 302 -25.37 7.28 2.69
CA MET A 302 -24.83 7.17 1.33
C MET A 302 -25.50 6.04 0.55
N SER A 303 -25.91 4.97 1.22
CA SER A 303 -26.65 3.86 0.59
C SER A 303 -28.04 4.31 0.12
N GLU A 304 -28.75 5.20 0.86
CA GLU A 304 -30.00 5.79 0.39
C GLU A 304 -29.79 6.70 -0.81
N ILE A 305 -28.74 7.51 -0.82
CA ILE A 305 -28.38 8.36 -1.97
C ILE A 305 -28.06 7.49 -3.19
N ASN A 306 -27.35 6.38 -3.00
CA ASN A 306 -27.07 5.42 -4.09
C ASN A 306 -28.35 4.74 -4.60
N GLY A 307 -29.36 4.59 -3.72
CA GLY A 307 -30.69 4.10 -4.06
C GLY A 307 -31.60 5.12 -4.74
N GLY A 308 -31.10 6.35 -5.00
CA GLY A 308 -31.84 7.39 -5.71
C GLY A 308 -32.48 8.45 -4.81
N LYS A 309 -32.35 8.36 -3.47
CA LYS A 309 -32.79 9.42 -2.57
C LYS A 309 -31.89 10.65 -2.74
N ILE A 310 -32.50 11.81 -2.80
CA ILE A 310 -31.78 13.08 -2.98
C ILE A 310 -31.64 13.74 -1.59
N ARG A 311 -30.43 14.20 -1.24
CA ARG A 311 -30.22 15.01 -0.06
C ARG A 311 -30.92 16.38 -0.22
N ASP A 312 -31.70 16.76 0.77
CA ASP A 312 -32.42 18.04 0.82
C ASP A 312 -32.05 18.85 2.07
N GLY A 313 -30.74 19.05 2.25
CA GLY A 313 -30.20 19.90 3.31
C GLY A 313 -29.94 19.17 4.64
N GLU A 314 -30.13 17.84 4.74
CA GLU A 314 -29.86 17.08 5.97
C GLU A 314 -28.51 17.45 6.57
N ARG A 315 -28.49 17.59 7.92
CA ARG A 315 -27.32 18.03 8.68
C ARG A 315 -26.23 16.98 8.77
N ILE A 316 -26.64 15.71 8.83
CA ILE A 316 -25.71 14.58 8.96
C ILE A 316 -25.79 13.71 7.72
N VAL A 317 -24.63 13.41 7.15
CA VAL A 317 -24.47 12.39 6.11
C VAL A 317 -23.69 11.22 6.71
N LEU A 318 -24.31 10.06 6.79
CA LEU A 318 -23.62 8.82 7.18
C LEU A 318 -23.11 8.11 5.92
N ILE A 319 -21.80 8.00 5.78
CA ILE A 319 -21.19 7.21 4.70
C ILE A 319 -21.03 5.76 5.16
N ASP A 320 -21.96 4.94 4.73
CA ASP A 320 -22.10 3.51 5.03
C ASP A 320 -21.65 2.60 3.86
N VAL A 321 -20.81 3.12 2.98
CA VAL A 321 -20.25 2.41 1.82
C VAL A 321 -18.73 2.54 1.76
N ILE A 322 -18.06 1.56 1.16
CA ILE A 322 -16.60 1.52 1.06
C ILE A 322 -16.11 2.42 -0.09
N GLY A 323 -14.97 3.13 0.14
CA GLY A 323 -14.22 3.83 -0.91
C GLY A 323 -14.60 5.30 -1.10
N GLU A 324 -15.47 5.86 -0.24
CA GLU A 324 -15.90 7.27 -0.34
C GLU A 324 -15.18 8.22 0.65
N LEU A 325 -14.51 7.68 1.68
CA LEU A 325 -13.92 8.48 2.76
C LEU A 325 -12.88 9.49 2.24
N PHE A 326 -11.94 9.06 1.37
CA PHE A 326 -10.93 9.96 0.82
C PHE A 326 -11.55 11.13 0.05
N LYS A 327 -12.64 10.88 -0.68
CA LYS A 327 -13.39 11.92 -1.39
C LYS A 327 -14.12 12.85 -0.42
N ALA A 328 -14.72 12.29 0.65
CA ALA A 328 -15.44 13.07 1.66
C ALA A 328 -14.51 14.08 2.36
N TYR A 329 -13.25 13.72 2.61
CA TYR A 329 -12.27 14.64 3.20
C TYR A 329 -12.07 15.91 2.36
N SER A 330 -12.27 15.87 1.05
CA SER A 330 -12.17 17.05 0.19
C SER A 330 -13.17 18.14 0.54
N LEU A 331 -14.33 17.77 1.08
CA LEU A 331 -15.42 18.68 1.44
C LEU A 331 -15.23 19.31 2.82
N ALA A 332 -14.34 18.77 3.65
CA ALA A 332 -14.18 19.17 5.02
C ALA A 332 -13.69 20.63 5.15
N ALA A 333 -14.23 21.37 6.10
CA ALA A 333 -13.55 22.48 6.72
C ALA A 333 -12.48 21.96 7.69
N VAL A 334 -12.84 20.99 8.53
CA VAL A 334 -11.97 20.36 9.52
C VAL A 334 -12.27 18.86 9.60
N VAL A 335 -11.27 18.06 9.99
CA VAL A 335 -11.40 16.59 10.05
C VAL A 335 -11.08 16.08 11.45
N TYR A 336 -11.80 15.02 11.86
CA TYR A 336 -11.38 14.15 12.95
C TYR A 336 -11.14 12.73 12.38
N CYS A 337 -9.99 12.15 12.71
CA CYS A 337 -9.64 10.76 12.37
C CYS A 337 -9.82 9.85 13.58
N GLY A 338 -10.76 8.92 13.46
CA GLY A 338 -11.09 7.94 14.49
C GLY A 338 -10.08 6.81 14.65
N GLY A 339 -10.41 5.82 15.52
CA GLY A 339 -9.50 4.79 15.97
C GLY A 339 -8.35 5.33 16.80
N SER A 340 -8.51 6.53 17.34
CA SER A 340 -7.46 7.30 17.98
C SER A 340 -7.80 7.75 19.40
N LEU A 341 -9.06 8.02 19.74
CA LEU A 341 -9.53 8.17 21.13
C LEU A 341 -9.78 6.83 21.82
N VAL A 342 -9.86 5.76 21.05
CA VAL A 342 -9.89 4.37 21.52
C VAL A 342 -8.57 3.67 21.13
N PRO A 343 -8.13 2.62 21.86
CA PRO A 343 -6.80 2.00 21.62
C PRO A 343 -6.81 1.09 20.37
N LYS A 344 -6.88 1.72 19.18
CA LYS A 344 -6.90 1.05 17.87
C LYS A 344 -5.70 1.39 16.99
N GLY A 345 -4.73 2.19 17.48
CA GLY A 345 -3.51 2.52 16.76
C GLY A 345 -3.62 3.69 15.78
N GLY A 346 -4.81 4.32 15.70
CA GLY A 346 -5.09 5.43 14.79
C GLY A 346 -5.48 5.01 13.38
N GLN A 347 -5.68 5.99 12.52
CA GLN A 347 -5.95 5.83 11.09
C GLN A 347 -5.09 6.80 10.28
N ASN A 348 -5.14 6.70 8.95
CA ASN A 348 -4.28 7.48 8.05
C ASN A 348 -4.66 8.96 8.02
N ILE A 349 -3.97 9.77 8.80
CA ILE A 349 -4.18 11.23 8.90
C ILE A 349 -3.61 12.03 7.72
N LEU A 350 -2.83 11.38 6.83
CA LEU A 350 -2.33 12.05 5.62
C LEU A 350 -3.38 12.19 4.53
N GLU A 351 -4.41 11.35 4.55
CA GLU A 351 -5.50 11.44 3.57
C GLU A 351 -6.20 12.80 3.62
N PRO A 352 -6.69 13.27 4.78
CA PRO A 352 -7.23 14.62 4.87
C PRO A 352 -6.17 15.71 4.70
N ALA A 353 -4.93 15.51 5.16
CA ALA A 353 -3.86 16.49 4.97
C ALA A 353 -3.51 16.69 3.49
N ALA A 354 -3.59 15.65 2.65
CA ALA A 354 -3.42 15.77 1.19
C ALA A 354 -4.46 16.69 0.54
N TRP A 355 -5.64 16.84 1.14
CA TRP A 355 -6.67 17.81 0.77
C TRP A 355 -6.49 19.19 1.42
N GLY A 356 -5.40 19.43 2.14
CA GLY A 356 -5.16 20.69 2.85
C GLY A 356 -6.08 20.89 4.04
N LYS A 357 -6.40 19.82 4.78
CA LYS A 357 -7.29 19.88 5.94
C LYS A 357 -6.52 19.76 7.24
N VAL A 358 -6.93 20.52 8.26
CA VAL A 358 -6.48 20.31 9.65
C VAL A 358 -7.13 19.06 10.19
N VAL A 359 -6.35 18.25 10.91
CA VAL A 359 -6.78 16.94 11.36
C VAL A 359 -6.65 16.82 12.87
N PHE A 360 -7.78 16.55 13.52
CA PHE A 360 -7.84 16.15 14.92
C PHE A 360 -7.77 14.63 15.05
N TYR A 361 -7.10 14.14 16.07
CA TYR A 361 -7.00 12.72 16.43
C TYR A 361 -6.72 12.55 17.92
N GLY A 362 -7.00 11.37 18.45
CA GLY A 362 -6.68 11.00 19.83
C GLY A 362 -5.25 10.54 20.03
N PRO A 363 -4.87 10.14 21.27
CA PRO A 363 -3.50 9.77 21.64
C PRO A 363 -3.05 8.41 21.06
N SER A 364 -3.98 7.51 20.71
CA SER A 364 -3.66 6.19 20.14
C SER A 364 -3.35 6.32 18.65
N MET A 365 -2.06 6.55 18.35
CA MET A 365 -1.53 6.72 16.98
C MET A 365 -0.29 5.83 16.74
N GLU A 366 -0.25 4.66 17.37
CA GLU A 366 0.93 3.78 17.38
C GLU A 366 1.32 3.33 15.97
N ASP A 367 0.34 3.20 15.07
CA ASP A 367 0.57 2.79 13.68
C ASP A 367 0.95 3.94 12.75
N PHE A 368 0.80 5.19 13.19
CA PHE A 368 0.96 6.42 12.38
C PHE A 368 1.85 7.48 13.05
N GLN A 369 2.88 7.06 13.81
CA GLN A 369 3.75 7.98 14.56
C GLN A 369 4.53 8.96 13.69
N ASN A 370 4.99 8.52 12.51
CA ASN A 370 5.73 9.39 11.58
C ASN A 370 4.80 10.44 10.96
N GLU A 371 3.60 10.02 10.60
CA GLU A 371 2.55 10.87 10.04
C GLU A 371 2.07 11.91 11.07
N LYS A 372 1.92 11.47 12.32
CA LYS A 372 1.61 12.34 13.46
C LYS A 372 2.67 13.42 13.63
N ALA A 373 3.94 13.03 13.77
CA ALA A 373 5.04 13.97 13.96
C ALA A 373 5.12 14.98 12.79
N LEU A 374 4.96 14.51 11.55
CA LEU A 374 4.97 15.37 10.36
C LEU A 374 3.88 16.45 10.40
N LEU A 375 2.65 16.07 10.74
CA LEU A 375 1.52 17.01 10.74
C LEU A 375 1.52 17.92 11.97
N GLU A 376 1.99 17.46 13.12
CA GLU A 376 2.18 18.31 14.31
C GLU A 376 3.25 19.38 14.07
N GLU A 377 4.38 19.02 13.45
CA GLU A 377 5.44 19.96 13.07
C GLU A 377 4.92 21.01 12.07
N ALA A 378 4.08 20.61 11.12
CA ALA A 378 3.43 21.51 10.16
C ALA A 378 2.30 22.36 10.80
N GLY A 379 1.89 22.07 12.04
CA GLY A 379 0.80 22.72 12.72
C GLY A 379 -0.60 22.35 12.19
N ALA A 380 -0.70 21.28 11.38
CA ALA A 380 -1.94 20.78 10.78
C ALA A 380 -2.52 19.56 11.50
N GLY A 381 -1.75 18.90 12.36
CA GLY A 381 -2.17 17.80 13.22
C GLY A 381 -2.44 18.28 14.65
N ILE A 382 -3.54 17.89 15.24
CA ILE A 382 -3.93 18.27 16.61
C ILE A 382 -4.33 17.02 17.38
N CYS A 383 -3.54 16.67 18.40
CA CYS A 383 -3.86 15.60 19.31
C CYS A 383 -4.80 16.11 20.40
N VAL A 384 -5.90 15.37 20.64
CA VAL A 384 -6.88 15.66 21.68
C VAL A 384 -7.04 14.47 22.60
N THR A 385 -7.33 14.70 23.89
CA THR A 385 -7.43 13.65 24.92
C THR A 385 -8.87 13.17 25.16
N GLY A 386 -9.85 13.88 24.62
CA GLY A 386 -11.26 13.55 24.80
C GLY A 386 -12.20 14.55 24.15
N GLY A 387 -13.50 14.42 24.46
CA GLY A 387 -14.54 15.26 23.87
C GLY A 387 -14.41 16.75 24.21
N GLU A 388 -13.97 17.09 25.43
CA GLU A 388 -13.78 18.49 25.84
C GLU A 388 -12.67 19.18 25.02
N ASP A 389 -11.52 18.54 24.91
CA ASP A 389 -10.41 19.07 24.10
C ASP A 389 -10.80 19.19 22.62
N LEU A 390 -11.53 18.19 22.10
CA LEU A 390 -12.02 18.19 20.74
C LEU A 390 -13.00 19.35 20.50
N PHE A 391 -13.96 19.56 21.42
CA PHE A 391 -14.89 20.68 21.34
C PHE A 391 -14.17 22.03 21.39
N ALA A 392 -13.27 22.22 22.34
CA ALA A 392 -12.53 23.47 22.51
C ALA A 392 -11.68 23.79 21.25
N GLY A 393 -10.95 22.78 20.73
CA GLY A 393 -10.13 22.95 19.55
C GLY A 393 -10.93 23.24 18.28
N LEU A 394 -12.05 22.54 18.07
CA LEU A 394 -12.95 22.78 16.93
C LEU A 394 -13.61 24.15 17.01
N SER A 395 -14.16 24.52 18.19
CA SER A 395 -14.81 25.83 18.42
C SER A 395 -13.86 26.99 18.13
N ALA A 396 -12.59 26.87 18.53
CA ALA A 396 -11.59 27.90 18.28
C ALA A 396 -11.26 28.03 16.78
N LEU A 397 -11.04 26.92 16.08
CA LEU A 397 -10.65 26.92 14.68
C LEU A 397 -11.79 27.26 13.72
N LEU A 398 -13.03 26.86 14.01
CA LEU A 398 -14.17 27.15 13.15
C LEU A 398 -14.55 28.65 13.14
N LYS A 399 -14.11 29.42 14.15
CA LYS A 399 -14.25 30.88 14.19
C LYS A 399 -13.24 31.61 13.33
N ASP A 400 -12.10 30.98 13.03
CA ASP A 400 -11.00 31.56 12.22
C ASP A 400 -10.72 30.67 11.02
N MET A 401 -11.58 30.76 10.02
CA MET A 401 -11.50 29.95 8.79
C MET A 401 -10.23 30.20 7.99
N GLU A 402 -9.66 31.40 8.07
CA GLU A 402 -8.41 31.75 7.37
C GLU A 402 -7.21 31.04 8.01
N ASN A 403 -7.11 31.05 9.33
CA ASN A 403 -6.09 30.29 10.06
C ASN A 403 -6.23 28.78 9.82
N LEU A 404 -7.48 28.28 9.82
CA LEU A 404 -7.78 26.89 9.53
C LEU A 404 -7.28 26.50 8.12
N ARG A 405 -7.55 27.34 7.11
CA ARG A 405 -7.09 27.15 5.74
C ARG A 405 -5.54 27.15 5.64
N LEU A 406 -4.90 28.16 6.23
CA LEU A 406 -3.43 28.29 6.21
C LEU A 406 -2.72 27.12 6.89
N ARG A 407 -3.24 26.63 8.01
CA ARG A 407 -2.71 25.44 8.69
C ARG A 407 -2.89 24.18 7.84
N GLY A 408 -4.06 24.01 7.22
CA GLY A 408 -4.32 22.90 6.32
C GLY A 408 -3.37 22.91 5.11
N GLU A 409 -3.10 24.07 4.52
CA GLU A 409 -2.15 24.22 3.41
C GLU A 409 -0.71 23.84 3.82
N LYS A 410 -0.25 24.26 5.01
CA LYS A 410 1.04 23.83 5.54
C LYS A 410 1.11 22.30 5.69
N GLY A 411 0.03 21.67 6.15
CA GLY A 411 -0.07 20.21 6.21
C GLY A 411 0.05 19.55 4.85
N ARG A 412 -0.64 20.08 3.85
CA ARG A 412 -0.54 19.60 2.46
C ARG A 412 0.88 19.76 1.90
N ASP A 413 1.49 20.91 2.13
CA ASP A 413 2.85 21.18 1.66
C ASP A 413 3.87 20.24 2.31
N ALA A 414 3.69 19.91 3.60
CA ALA A 414 4.49 18.91 4.29
C ALA A 414 4.32 17.52 3.67
N VAL A 415 3.10 17.12 3.29
CA VAL A 415 2.86 15.86 2.56
C VAL A 415 3.56 15.88 1.21
N ILE A 416 3.42 16.96 0.42
CA ILE A 416 4.03 17.12 -0.91
C ILE A 416 5.56 17.10 -0.82
N ALA A 417 6.16 17.78 0.16
CA ALA A 417 7.61 17.79 0.37
C ALA A 417 8.18 16.38 0.67
N ASN A 418 7.38 15.50 1.22
CA ASN A 418 7.75 14.11 1.49
C ASN A 418 7.45 13.14 0.32
N MET A 419 6.92 13.63 -0.80
CA MET A 419 6.70 12.86 -2.02
C MET A 419 7.99 12.54 -2.79
N GLY A 420 7.86 11.84 -3.89
CA GLY A 420 8.97 11.45 -4.77
C GLY A 420 9.70 10.19 -4.32
N ALA A 421 9.25 9.56 -3.24
CA ALA A 421 9.82 8.30 -2.76
C ALA A 421 9.73 7.21 -3.82
N ALA A 422 8.62 7.08 -4.52
CA ALA A 422 8.42 6.10 -5.59
C ALA A 422 9.44 6.26 -6.73
N LYS A 423 9.73 7.49 -7.16
CA LYS A 423 10.75 7.77 -8.18
C LYS A 423 12.15 7.46 -7.66
N ARG A 424 12.46 7.79 -6.39
CA ARG A 424 13.73 7.43 -5.75
C ARG A 424 13.90 5.91 -5.65
N TYR A 425 12.84 5.17 -5.30
CA TYR A 425 12.85 3.69 -5.31
C TYR A 425 13.05 3.13 -6.72
N ALA A 426 12.35 3.63 -7.73
CA ALA A 426 12.52 3.20 -9.11
C ALA A 426 13.95 3.47 -9.62
N ALA A 427 14.55 4.60 -9.25
CA ALA A 427 15.94 4.91 -9.53
C ALA A 427 16.92 3.97 -8.81
N MET A 428 16.65 3.62 -7.56
CA MET A 428 17.44 2.66 -6.78
C MET A 428 17.39 1.27 -7.41
N ILE A 429 16.23 0.79 -7.80
CA ILE A 429 16.03 -0.49 -8.48
C ILE A 429 16.78 -0.53 -9.81
N ALA A 430 16.71 0.55 -10.58
CA ALA A 430 17.34 0.65 -11.89
C ALA A 430 18.88 0.48 -11.86
N ARG A 431 19.55 0.85 -10.76
CA ARG A 431 21.00 0.67 -10.59
C ARG A 431 21.44 -0.80 -10.55
N HIS A 432 20.51 -1.71 -10.27
CA HIS A 432 20.75 -3.16 -10.20
C HIS A 432 20.34 -3.90 -11.46
N LEU A 433 19.83 -3.19 -12.46
CA LEU A 433 19.42 -3.74 -13.75
C LEU A 433 20.44 -3.38 -14.83
N PRO A 434 20.59 -4.20 -15.88
CA PRO A 434 21.43 -3.86 -17.03
C PRO A 434 20.97 -2.53 -17.65
N VAL A 435 21.90 -1.63 -17.91
CA VAL A 435 21.63 -0.43 -18.68
C VAL A 435 21.27 -0.87 -20.10
N GLU A 436 20.08 -0.57 -20.59
CA GLU A 436 19.81 -0.71 -22.01
C GLU A 436 20.78 0.20 -22.76
N SER A 437 21.79 -0.39 -23.42
CA SER A 437 22.62 0.36 -24.36
C SER A 437 21.71 0.78 -25.53
N PRO A 438 21.55 2.08 -25.84
CA PRO A 438 20.82 2.49 -27.02
C PRO A 438 21.65 2.09 -28.24
N GLY A 439 21.36 0.90 -28.83
CA GLY A 439 22.05 0.52 -30.07
C GLY A 439 22.34 -0.93 -30.35
N ALA A 440 21.89 -1.91 -29.58
CA ALA A 440 21.96 -3.30 -30.05
C ALA A 440 20.86 -3.58 -31.08
N ARG A 441 21.02 -2.99 -32.27
CA ARG A 441 20.29 -3.43 -33.48
C ARG A 441 20.58 -4.92 -33.67
N SER A 442 19.53 -5.69 -33.84
CA SER A 442 19.52 -7.07 -34.30
C SER A 442 20.33 -7.22 -35.60
N GLY A 443 21.61 -7.42 -35.51
CA GLY A 443 22.52 -7.62 -36.60
C GLY A 443 23.22 -8.95 -36.47
N ARG A 444 22.51 -10.03 -36.81
CA ARG A 444 23.16 -11.27 -37.30
C ARG A 444 22.11 -12.25 -37.84
N LYS A 445 21.62 -11.96 -39.02
CA LYS A 445 21.35 -13.02 -39.99
C LYS A 445 22.41 -12.91 -41.10
N GLY A 446 23.56 -13.44 -40.83
CA GLY A 446 24.52 -13.74 -41.85
C GLY A 446 24.00 -14.91 -42.68
N SER A 447 23.45 -14.61 -43.85
CA SER A 447 23.26 -15.56 -44.91
C SER A 447 24.66 -16.05 -45.36
N ARG A 448 25.03 -17.26 -45.02
CA ARG A 448 26.10 -17.95 -45.70
C ARG A 448 25.61 -18.19 -47.13
N GLY A 449 26.00 -17.32 -48.03
CA GLY A 449 25.92 -17.54 -49.48
C GLY A 449 26.74 -18.77 -49.82
N LYS A 450 26.08 -19.76 -50.38
CA LYS A 450 26.77 -20.86 -51.10
C LYS A 450 27.43 -20.24 -52.32
N GLY A 451 28.78 -20.24 -52.33
CA GLY A 451 29.55 -19.92 -53.50
C GLY A 451 29.26 -20.90 -54.67
N PRO A 452 29.40 -20.45 -55.93
CA PRO A 452 29.15 -21.30 -57.09
C PRO A 452 30.20 -22.42 -57.20
N LYS A 453 29.75 -23.65 -57.49
CA LYS A 453 30.57 -24.79 -57.81
C LYS A 453 31.37 -24.51 -59.11
N PRO A 454 32.65 -24.87 -59.18
CA PRO A 454 33.42 -24.84 -60.45
C PRO A 454 32.91 -25.91 -61.41
N PRO A 455 33.04 -25.68 -62.75
CA PRO A 455 32.57 -26.63 -63.74
C PRO A 455 33.54 -27.83 -63.84
N SER A 456 32.99 -29.04 -63.99
CA SER A 456 33.70 -30.30 -64.23
C SER A 456 34.31 -30.35 -65.64
N PRO A 457 35.50 -30.96 -65.81
CA PRO A 457 36.13 -31.08 -67.13
C PRO A 457 35.39 -32.10 -67.99
N ARG A 458 35.18 -31.74 -69.26
CA ARG A 458 34.70 -32.65 -70.33
C ARG A 458 35.79 -33.62 -70.67
N SER A 459 35.57 -34.90 -70.48
CA SER A 459 36.32 -35.96 -71.04
C SER A 459 35.94 -36.17 -72.54
N GLY A 460 36.84 -35.89 -73.41
CA GLY A 460 36.73 -36.35 -74.79
C GLY A 460 36.89 -37.84 -74.87
N GLY A 461 36.03 -38.50 -75.59
CA GLY A 461 36.11 -39.91 -75.93
C GLY A 461 35.90 -40.10 -77.43
N ARG A 462 36.82 -40.69 -78.05
CA ARG A 462 36.80 -41.15 -79.45
C ARG A 462 35.85 -42.33 -79.57
N GLY A 463 35.32 -42.48 -80.72
CA GLY A 463 34.73 -43.70 -81.23
C GLY A 463 33.50 -43.40 -82.06
#